data_86a281d15f8c7d1e1111220fe345e7d6
#
_entry.id   86a281d15f8c7d1e1111220fe345e7d6
#
_cell.length_a   1.000
_cell.length_b   1.000
_cell.length_c   1.000
_cell.angle_alpha   90.00
_cell.angle_beta   90.00
_cell.angle_gamma   90.00
#
_symmetry.space_group_name_H-M   'P 1'
#
loop_
_entity.id
_entity.type
_entity.pdbx_description
1 polymer ?
#
loop_
_entity_poly.entity_id
_entity_poly.type
_entity_poly.pdbx_seq_one_letter_code
_entity_poly.pdbx_strand_id
1 'polypeptide(L)'
;MTTQSSHASPILVTGAAGAVGSIGRNVTEMLLAKGHKVRALVRREDERARALRQLGAEVMQGDLTDLIAMHRAIEGCTRVYFGMSVSADYLTATVNAAAVARHHGMSQMTVTQKTVEFRRIPC
;
A
#
# COMPACT_ATOMS: atom_id res chain seq x y z
N MET A 1 -5.51 -12.72 -24.21
CA MET A 1 -5.51 -12.46 -23.67
C MET A 1 -5.15 -12.40 -22.69
N THR A 2 -5.28 -12.34 -22.45
CA THR A 2 -5.18 -12.23 -21.70
C THR A 2 -4.45 -12.48 -20.67
N THR A 3 -4.21 -12.95 -20.61
CA THR A 3 -3.28 -13.31 -19.64
C THR A 3 -2.85 -12.29 -18.64
N GLN A 4 -3.22 -11.19 -18.81
CA GLN A 4 -2.87 -10.15 -17.90
C GLN A 4 -3.36 -10.37 -16.52
N SER A 5 -4.29 -11.24 -16.35
CA SER A 5 -4.79 -11.53 -15.02
C SER A 5 -3.70 -12.01 -14.08
N SER A 6 -2.67 -12.66 -14.60
CA SER A 6 -1.58 -13.12 -13.76
C SER A 6 -0.76 -11.96 -13.20
N HIS A 7 -0.90 -10.80 -13.77
CA HIS A 7 -0.20 -9.62 -13.31
C HIS A 7 -1.10 -8.72 -12.49
N ALA A 8 -2.21 -9.27 -12.07
CA ALA A 8 -3.24 -8.49 -11.43
C ALA A 8 -3.02 -8.29 -9.95
N SER A 9 -1.89 -8.72 -9.40
CA SER A 9 -1.61 -8.48 -8.00
C SER A 9 -1.52 -6.98 -7.75
N PRO A 10 -2.32 -6.45 -6.86
CA PRO A 10 -2.30 -5.02 -6.62
C PRO A 10 -1.04 -4.59 -5.87
N ILE A 11 -0.71 -3.32 -6.02
CA ILE A 11 0.31 -2.69 -5.23
C ILE A 11 -0.40 -1.96 -4.10
N LEU A 12 -0.03 -2.25 -2.87
CA LEU A 12 -0.63 -1.58 -1.73
C LEU A 12 0.02 -0.21 -1.55
N VAL A 13 -0.81 0.81 -1.44
CA VAL A 13 -0.34 2.17 -1.15
C VAL A 13 -1.03 2.63 0.12
N THR A 14 -0.26 2.99 1.13
CA THR A 14 -0.78 3.65 2.31
C THR A 14 -0.50 5.15 2.19
N GLY A 15 -1.27 5.98 2.87
CA GLY A 15 -1.08 7.42 2.77
C GLY A 15 -1.61 8.04 1.50
N ALA A 16 -2.33 7.26 0.67
CA ALA A 16 -2.86 7.75 -0.60
C ALA A 16 -3.93 8.81 -0.42
N ALA A 17 -4.64 8.79 0.70
CA ALA A 17 -5.68 9.76 1.01
C ALA A 17 -5.16 10.94 1.83
N GLY A 18 -3.87 11.20 1.76
CA GLY A 18 -3.29 12.35 2.44
C GLY A 18 -3.71 13.66 1.81
N ALA A 19 -3.08 14.73 2.27
CA ALA A 19 -3.35 16.06 1.75
C ALA A 19 -3.12 16.14 0.24
N VAL A 20 -3.77 17.08 -0.39
CA VAL A 20 -3.60 17.32 -1.82
C VAL A 20 -2.11 17.52 -2.13
N GLY A 21 -1.64 16.85 -3.17
CA GLY A 21 -0.24 16.89 -3.56
C GLY A 21 0.65 15.95 -2.76
N SER A 22 0.07 15.14 -1.91
CA SER A 22 0.87 14.18 -1.15
C SER A 22 1.51 13.15 -2.06
N ILE A 23 2.63 12.64 -1.61
CA ILE A 23 3.39 11.65 -2.39
C ILE A 23 2.55 10.40 -2.63
N GLY A 24 1.83 9.94 -1.61
CA GLY A 24 1.02 8.73 -1.74
C GLY A 24 -0.05 8.85 -2.82
N ARG A 25 -0.70 10.00 -2.91
CA ARG A 25 -1.68 10.23 -3.95
C ARG A 25 -1.04 10.25 -5.33
N ASN A 26 0.07 10.95 -5.45
CA ASN A 26 0.77 11.01 -6.72
C ASN A 26 1.26 9.64 -7.18
N VAL A 27 1.78 8.85 -6.25
CA VAL A 27 2.20 7.48 -6.57
C VAL A 27 1.02 6.66 -7.06
N THR A 28 -0.13 6.78 -6.40
CA THR A 28 -1.34 6.07 -6.82
C THR A 28 -1.72 6.45 -8.25
N GLU A 29 -1.76 7.73 -8.55
CA GLU A 29 -2.12 8.19 -9.89
C GLU A 29 -1.14 7.68 -10.95
N MET A 30 0.14 7.73 -10.65
CA MET A 30 1.16 7.28 -11.59
C MET A 30 1.08 5.77 -11.82
N LEU A 31 0.86 4.99 -10.79
CA LEU A 31 0.75 3.54 -10.92
C LEU A 31 -0.47 3.15 -11.74
N LEU A 32 -1.59 3.80 -11.48
CA LEU A 32 -2.81 3.54 -12.24
C LEU A 32 -2.63 3.93 -13.71
N ALA A 33 -1.96 5.05 -13.97
CA ALA A 33 -1.70 5.49 -15.33
C ALA A 33 -0.84 4.49 -16.10
N LYS A 34 0.02 3.76 -15.40
CA LYS A 34 0.86 2.74 -16.02
C LYS A 34 0.18 1.38 -16.14
N GLY A 35 -1.07 1.28 -15.75
CA GLY A 35 -1.82 0.04 -15.88
C GLY A 35 -1.70 -0.92 -14.71
N HIS A 36 -1.06 -0.52 -13.63
CA HIS A 36 -1.00 -1.34 -12.42
C HIS A 36 -2.29 -1.26 -11.65
N LYS A 37 -2.60 -2.33 -10.94
CA LYS A 37 -3.69 -2.30 -9.97
C LYS A 37 -3.17 -1.75 -8.66
N VAL A 38 -3.94 -0.88 -8.04
CA VAL A 38 -3.57 -0.26 -6.78
C VAL A 38 -4.65 -0.53 -5.75
N ARG A 39 -4.22 -0.97 -4.58
CA ARG A 39 -5.08 -1.04 -3.40
C ARG A 39 -4.62 0.04 -2.45
N ALA A 40 -5.52 0.96 -2.14
CA ALA A 40 -5.23 2.06 -1.23
C ALA A 40 -5.81 1.74 0.14
N LEU A 41 -4.96 1.78 1.16
CA LEU A 41 -5.43 1.63 2.54
C LEU A 41 -5.65 3.03 3.10
N VAL A 42 -6.87 3.30 3.49
CA VAL A 42 -7.26 4.60 4.01
C VAL A 42 -7.78 4.45 5.43
N ARG A 43 -7.59 5.47 6.23
CA ARG A 43 -8.06 5.47 7.59
C ARG A 43 -9.56 5.75 7.68
N ARG A 44 -10.07 6.55 6.76
CA ARG A 44 -11.48 6.96 6.74
C ARG A 44 -12.05 6.88 5.34
N GLU A 45 -13.30 6.48 5.26
CA GLU A 45 -14.06 6.48 4.02
C GLU A 45 -14.68 7.87 3.82
N ASP A 46 -13.87 8.82 3.36
CA ASP A 46 -14.30 10.20 3.12
C ASP A 46 -14.20 10.55 1.64
N GLU A 47 -14.26 11.84 1.32
CA GLU A 47 -14.21 12.30 -0.07
C GLU A 47 -12.92 11.92 -0.76
N ARG A 48 -11.82 11.89 -0.01
CA ARG A 48 -10.54 11.52 -0.58
C ARG A 48 -10.51 10.05 -0.97
N ALA A 49 -11.15 9.21 -0.16
CA ALA A 49 -11.29 7.79 -0.51
C ALA A 49 -12.14 7.61 -1.77
N ARG A 50 -13.21 8.38 -1.88
CA ARG A 50 -14.05 8.34 -3.09
C ARG A 50 -13.28 8.78 -4.32
N ALA A 51 -12.46 9.81 -4.20
CA ALA A 51 -11.64 10.27 -5.31
C ALA A 51 -10.68 9.18 -5.78
N LEU A 52 -10.11 8.42 -4.84
CA LEU A 52 -9.24 7.30 -5.20
C LEU A 52 -10.01 6.21 -5.96
N ARG A 53 -11.23 5.91 -5.55
CA ARG A 53 -12.05 4.95 -6.29
C ARG A 53 -12.37 5.43 -7.70
N GLN A 54 -12.62 6.71 -7.86
CA GLN A 54 -12.88 7.29 -9.17
C GLN A 54 -11.66 7.20 -10.09
N LEU A 55 -10.47 7.22 -9.52
CA LEU A 55 -9.24 7.03 -10.30
C LEU A 55 -9.03 5.57 -10.70
N GLY A 56 -9.76 4.65 -10.12
CA GLY A 56 -9.66 3.24 -10.42
C GLY A 56 -8.97 2.40 -9.35
N ALA A 57 -8.66 2.98 -8.21
CA ALA A 57 -8.05 2.22 -7.12
C ALA A 57 -9.09 1.43 -6.33
N GLU A 58 -8.69 0.27 -5.84
CA GLU A 58 -9.43 -0.44 -4.83
C GLU A 58 -9.14 0.23 -3.48
N VAL A 59 -10.16 0.53 -2.71
CA VAL A 59 -9.99 1.23 -1.44
C VAL A 59 -10.41 0.32 -0.29
N MET A 60 -9.54 0.20 0.70
CA MET A 60 -9.84 -0.51 1.93
C MET A 60 -9.65 0.43 3.11
N GLN A 61 -10.50 0.27 4.10
CA GLN A 61 -10.40 1.06 5.32
C GLN A 61 -9.69 0.26 6.40
N GLY A 62 -8.74 0.87 7.08
CA GLY A 62 -8.07 0.24 8.19
C GLY A 62 -7.05 1.15 8.84
N ASP A 63 -6.65 0.78 10.04
CA ASP A 63 -5.66 1.52 10.81
C ASP A 63 -4.31 0.84 10.66
N LEU A 64 -3.28 1.62 10.37
CA LEU A 64 -1.92 1.10 10.18
C LEU A 64 -1.34 0.49 11.44
N THR A 65 -1.87 0.82 12.60
CA THR A 65 -1.40 0.24 13.86
C THR A 65 -2.10 -1.07 14.21
N ASP A 66 -3.11 -1.46 13.43
CA ASP A 66 -3.85 -2.68 13.62
C ASP A 66 -3.27 -3.79 12.73
N LEU A 67 -2.64 -4.78 13.35
CA LEU A 67 -2.01 -5.88 12.61
C LEU A 67 -3.00 -6.66 11.75
N ILE A 68 -4.21 -6.86 12.24
CA ILE A 68 -5.23 -7.59 11.47
C ILE A 68 -5.57 -6.82 10.20
N ALA A 69 -5.74 -5.50 10.33
CA ALA A 69 -6.02 -4.66 9.17
C ALA A 69 -4.86 -4.70 8.18
N MET A 70 -3.62 -4.70 8.67
CA MET A 70 -2.46 -4.78 7.80
C MET A 70 -2.39 -6.12 7.06
N HIS A 71 -2.70 -7.22 7.74
CA HIS A 71 -2.73 -8.53 7.07
C HIS A 71 -3.76 -8.54 5.95
N ARG A 72 -4.94 -8.00 6.20
CA ARG A 72 -5.99 -7.94 5.17
C ARG A 72 -5.58 -7.06 4.00
N ALA A 73 -4.97 -5.92 4.30
CA ALA A 73 -4.58 -4.97 3.26
C ALA A 73 -3.49 -5.54 2.35
N ILE A 74 -2.56 -6.28 2.92
CA ILE A 74 -1.41 -6.81 2.19
C ILE A 74 -1.75 -8.09 1.43
N GLU A 75 -2.78 -8.81 1.85
CA GLU A 75 -3.10 -10.10 1.25
C GLU A 75 -3.28 -9.97 -0.27
N GLY A 76 -2.52 -10.77 -1.01
CA GLY A 76 -2.59 -10.76 -2.46
C GLY A 76 -1.73 -9.70 -3.12
N CYS A 77 -1.13 -8.80 -2.38
CA CYS A 77 -0.24 -7.78 -2.94
C CYS A 77 1.18 -8.30 -3.06
N THR A 78 1.93 -7.76 -4.01
CA THR A 78 3.32 -8.13 -4.21
C THR A 78 4.27 -7.01 -3.81
N ARG A 79 3.79 -5.79 -3.75
CA ARG A 79 4.59 -4.62 -3.39
C ARG A 79 3.79 -3.71 -2.49
N VAL A 80 4.50 -2.99 -1.65
CA VAL A 80 3.89 -1.99 -0.76
C VAL A 80 4.64 -0.68 -0.90
N TYR A 81 3.89 0.39 -1.08
CA TYR A 81 4.39 1.74 -0.83
C TYR A 81 3.80 2.20 0.50
N PHE A 82 4.67 2.40 1.48
CA PHE A 82 4.24 2.80 2.82
C PHE A 82 4.50 4.28 3.02
N GLY A 83 3.44 5.03 3.22
CA GLY A 83 3.52 6.44 3.59
C GLY A 83 2.51 6.74 4.67
N MET A 84 2.87 7.63 5.58
CA MET A 84 1.94 8.18 6.54
C MET A 84 2.52 9.48 7.09
N SER A 85 1.66 10.28 7.68
CA SER A 85 2.10 11.50 8.34
C SER A 85 2.97 11.16 9.54
N VAL A 86 3.95 11.98 9.79
CA VAL A 86 4.80 11.80 10.97
C VAL A 86 3.95 11.97 12.23
N SER A 87 4.00 10.96 13.08
CA SER A 87 3.22 10.94 14.31
C SER A 87 3.88 9.97 15.30
N ALA A 88 3.35 9.92 16.51
CA ALA A 88 3.84 9.00 17.52
C ALA A 88 3.72 7.53 17.07
N ASP A 89 2.77 7.25 16.18
CA ASP A 89 2.52 5.87 15.73
C ASP A 89 3.36 5.47 14.53
N TYR A 90 4.18 6.38 14.01
CA TYR A 90 4.92 6.13 12.77
C TYR A 90 5.80 4.89 12.87
N LEU A 91 6.56 4.78 13.94
CA LEU A 91 7.45 3.64 14.11
C LEU A 91 6.68 2.33 14.23
N THR A 92 5.65 2.32 15.05
CA THR A 92 4.81 1.13 15.23
C THR A 92 4.20 0.71 13.90
N ALA A 93 3.62 1.64 13.17
CA ALA A 93 3.00 1.35 11.89
C ALA A 93 4.02 0.82 10.88
N THR A 94 5.21 1.42 10.83
CA THR A 94 6.26 0.99 9.91
C THR A 94 6.72 -0.43 10.22
N VAL A 95 6.93 -0.74 11.49
CA VAL A 95 7.36 -2.07 11.92
C VAL A 95 6.27 -3.09 11.60
N ASN A 96 5.01 -2.76 11.88
CA ASN A 96 3.90 -3.64 11.56
C ASN A 96 3.84 -3.93 10.06
N ALA A 97 3.96 -2.90 9.24
CA ALA A 97 3.90 -3.06 7.80
C ALA A 97 5.03 -3.95 7.30
N ALA A 98 6.24 -3.75 7.79
CA ALA A 98 7.39 -4.53 7.38
C ALA A 98 7.23 -6.00 7.80
N ALA A 99 6.79 -6.23 9.03
CA ALA A 99 6.62 -7.59 9.54
C ALA A 99 5.54 -8.34 8.76
N VAL A 100 4.41 -7.68 8.49
CA VAL A 100 3.32 -8.29 7.76
C VAL A 100 3.72 -8.52 6.30
N ALA A 101 4.40 -7.58 5.69
CA ALA A 101 4.88 -7.73 4.32
C ALA A 101 5.80 -8.93 4.19
N ARG A 102 6.72 -9.08 5.14
CA ARG A 102 7.62 -10.23 5.16
C ARG A 102 6.86 -11.54 5.34
N HIS A 103 5.88 -11.54 6.21
CA HIS A 103 5.06 -12.72 6.47
C HIS A 103 4.34 -13.19 5.20
N HIS A 104 3.87 -12.26 4.39
CA HIS A 104 3.16 -12.56 3.14
C HIS A 104 4.11 -12.78 1.95
N GLY A 105 5.42 -12.77 2.18
CA GLY A 105 6.38 -13.05 1.11
C GLY A 105 6.50 -11.96 0.08
N MET A 106 6.24 -10.73 0.45
CA MET A 106 6.38 -9.62 -0.49
C MET A 106 7.82 -9.41 -0.92
N SER A 107 8.00 -8.99 -2.15
CA SER A 107 9.34 -8.76 -2.69
C SER A 107 9.92 -7.42 -2.27
N GLN A 108 9.08 -6.41 -2.17
CA GLN A 108 9.55 -5.05 -1.91
C GLN A 108 8.56 -4.26 -1.06
N MET A 109 9.13 -3.38 -0.24
CA MET A 109 8.37 -2.38 0.47
C MET A 109 9.11 -1.05 0.34
N THR A 110 8.43 -0.04 -0.17
CA THR A 110 9.01 1.30 -0.28
C THR A 110 8.42 2.16 0.83
N VAL A 111 9.30 2.74 1.62
CA VAL A 111 8.91 3.64 2.71
C VAL A 111 9.41 5.01 2.35
N THR A 112 8.48 5.90 2.07
CA THR A 112 8.80 7.26 1.62
C THR A 112 9.71 7.23 0.40
N GLN A 113 10.98 7.44 0.55
CA GLN A 113 11.91 7.46 -0.58
C GLN A 113 12.90 6.30 -0.54
N LYS A 114 12.64 5.33 0.32
CA LYS A 114 13.52 4.18 0.43
C LYS A 114 12.77 2.89 0.13
N THR A 115 13.39 2.07 -0.68
CA THR A 115 12.86 0.75 -0.98
C THR A 115 13.68 -0.29 -0.25
N VAL A 116 13.00 -1.20 0.40
CA VAL A 116 13.61 -2.33 1.08
C VAL A 116 13.20 -3.59 0.34
N GLU A 117 14.19 -4.40 0.01
CA GLU A 117 13.94 -5.70 -0.58
C GLU A 117 14.04 -6.77 0.49
N PHE A 118 13.08 -7.66 0.49
CA PHE A 118 13.09 -8.76 1.43
C PHE A 118 13.79 -9.93 0.79
N ARG A 119 14.94 -10.29 1.34
CA ARG A 119 15.69 -11.44 0.85
C ARG A 119 15.23 -12.70 1.55
N ARG A 120 15.20 -13.77 0.79
CA ARG A 120 15.05 -15.07 1.42
C ARG A 120 16.32 -15.39 2.17
N ILE A 121 16.16 -15.80 3.40
CA ILE A 121 17.26 -16.27 4.20
C ILE A 121 17.21 -17.80 4.17
N PRO A 122 18.21 -18.46 3.62
CA PRO A 122 18.21 -19.92 3.64
C PRO A 122 18.29 -20.43 5.07
N CYS A 123 17.56 -21.46 5.35
CA CYS A 123 17.56 -22.09 6.67
C CYS A 123 18.67 -23.12 6.78
#